data_268f50481cd661ad040734968cb2a5c6
#
_entry.id   268f50481cd661ad040734968cb2a5c6
#
_cell.length_a   1.000
_cell.length_b   1.000
_cell.length_c   1.000
_cell.angle_alpha   90.00
_cell.angle_beta   90.00
_cell.angle_gamma   90.00
#
_symmetry.space_group_name_H-M   'P 1'
#
loop_
_entity.id
_entity.type
_entity.pdbx_description
1 polymer ?
#
loop_
_entity_poly.entity_id
_entity_poly.type
_entity_poly.pdbx_seq_one_letter_code
_entity_poly.pdbx_strand_id
1 'polypeptide(L)'
;MPFIGADGFCSPIGENWRSVVTSEFGNRIDPITGERRGHTGMDLAVPTGTPIRAALPGTVTVSTYNRGGYGYYIMIDHGNGLSTLYGHCSQLLASVGRTVKAGDVIALSGSTGRSTGPHLHFEVRVNGQRTNPRSYLP
;
A
#
# COMPACT_ATOMS: atom_id res chain seq x y z
N MET A 1 -17.82 -3.82 -3.36
CA MET A 1 -17.91 -2.39 -3.00
C MET A 1 -16.65 -1.94 -2.30
N PRO A 2 -16.07 -0.80 -2.66
CA PRO A 2 -14.96 -0.24 -1.89
C PRO A 2 -15.39 0.11 -0.46
N PHE A 3 -14.49 -0.07 0.49
CA PHE A 3 -14.70 0.31 1.88
C PHE A 3 -14.14 1.71 2.12
N ILE A 4 -15.01 2.72 2.15
CA ILE A 4 -14.65 4.14 2.20
C ILE A 4 -15.13 4.72 3.52
N GLY A 5 -14.23 5.40 4.24
CA GLY A 5 -14.56 6.09 5.48
C GLY A 5 -15.20 7.46 5.26
N ALA A 6 -15.58 8.11 6.36
CA ALA A 6 -16.26 9.42 6.33
C ALA A 6 -15.41 10.53 5.72
N ASP A 7 -14.09 10.42 5.78
CA ASP A 7 -13.13 11.36 5.19
C ASP A 7 -12.84 11.08 3.70
N GLY A 8 -13.49 10.06 3.12
CA GLY A 8 -13.27 9.66 1.74
C GLY A 8 -12.11 8.70 1.53
N PHE A 9 -11.38 8.33 2.58
CA PHE A 9 -10.27 7.39 2.49
C PHE A 9 -10.78 5.96 2.29
N CYS A 10 -10.30 5.28 1.29
CA CYS A 10 -10.69 3.92 0.94
C CYS A 10 -9.63 2.94 1.42
N SER A 11 -10.05 1.83 2.07
CA SER A 11 -9.14 0.73 2.33
C SER A 11 -8.66 0.12 1.00
N PRO A 12 -7.34 -0.11 0.83
CA PRO A 12 -6.83 -0.68 -0.42
C PRO A 12 -7.27 -2.14 -0.65
N ILE A 13 -7.74 -2.84 0.37
CA ILE A 13 -8.12 -4.27 0.26
C ILE A 13 -9.54 -4.57 0.76
N GLY A 14 -10.32 -3.56 1.16
CA GLY A 14 -11.69 -3.76 1.63
C GLY A 14 -11.84 -3.63 3.15
N GLU A 15 -13.04 -3.98 3.65
CA GLU A 15 -13.40 -3.70 5.04
C GLU A 15 -12.68 -4.55 6.07
N ASN A 16 -12.18 -5.74 5.68
CA ASN A 16 -11.51 -6.66 6.61
C ASN A 16 -10.03 -6.36 6.84
N TRP A 17 -9.58 -5.15 6.50
CA TRP A 17 -8.15 -4.85 6.53
C TRP A 17 -7.54 -5.03 7.93
N ARG A 18 -8.28 -4.71 9.01
CA ARG A 18 -7.75 -4.83 10.38
C ARG A 18 -7.41 -6.26 10.75
N SER A 19 -8.14 -7.24 10.24
CA SER A 19 -7.92 -8.65 10.57
C SER A 19 -6.73 -9.28 9.85
N VAL A 20 -6.18 -8.60 8.83
CA VAL A 20 -5.09 -9.15 8.02
C VAL A 20 -3.78 -8.37 8.15
N VAL A 21 -3.70 -7.41 9.06
CA VAL A 21 -2.44 -6.71 9.34
C VAL A 21 -1.45 -7.67 9.97
N THR A 22 -0.30 -7.84 9.33
CA THR A 22 0.78 -8.72 9.81
C THR A 22 1.98 -7.93 10.32
N SER A 23 2.11 -6.66 9.92
CA SER A 23 3.20 -5.81 10.36
C SER A 23 2.76 -4.34 10.34
N GLU A 24 2.95 -3.66 11.47
CA GLU A 24 2.58 -2.25 11.65
C GLU A 24 3.71 -1.33 11.23
N PHE A 25 3.35 -0.07 10.98
CA PHE A 25 4.29 1.00 10.73
C PHE A 25 5.13 1.29 11.97
N GLY A 26 6.38 1.68 11.75
CA GLY A 26 7.27 2.20 12.78
C GLY A 26 8.30 1.19 13.24
N ASN A 27 8.94 1.47 14.38
CA ASN A 27 10.00 0.63 14.91
C ASN A 27 9.43 -0.67 15.47
N ARG A 28 10.05 -1.77 15.07
CA ARG A 28 9.75 -3.11 15.59
C ARG A 28 11.03 -3.82 15.94
N ILE A 29 10.94 -4.79 16.86
CA ILE A 29 12.08 -5.60 17.27
C ILE A 29 12.06 -6.87 16.43
N ASP A 30 13.20 -7.15 15.76
CA ASP A 30 13.38 -8.40 15.02
C ASP A 30 13.37 -9.57 16.04
N PRO A 31 12.48 -10.56 15.87
CA PRO A 31 12.38 -11.67 16.82
C PRO A 31 13.60 -12.61 16.80
N ILE A 32 14.43 -12.55 15.75
CA ILE A 32 15.61 -13.41 15.62
C ILE A 32 16.84 -12.71 16.16
N THR A 33 17.06 -11.45 15.79
CA THR A 33 18.29 -10.71 16.13
C THR A 33 18.13 -9.81 17.35
N GLY A 34 16.90 -9.47 17.72
CA GLY A 34 16.61 -8.49 18.76
C GLY A 34 16.87 -7.04 18.34
N GLU A 35 17.25 -6.81 17.11
CA GLU A 35 17.50 -5.47 16.59
C GLU A 35 16.19 -4.71 16.30
N ARG A 36 16.22 -3.39 16.51
CA ARG A 36 15.14 -2.51 16.10
C ARG A 36 15.22 -2.24 14.61
N ARG A 37 14.08 -2.44 13.92
CA ARG A 37 13.97 -2.12 12.50
C ARG A 37 12.82 -1.17 12.27
N GLY A 38 13.06 -0.13 11.46
CA GLY A 38 11.99 0.74 10.97
C GLY A 38 11.18 0.03 9.89
N HIS A 39 9.84 0.08 9.99
CA HIS A 39 8.95 -0.38 8.94
C HIS A 39 8.28 0.83 8.30
N THR A 40 8.41 0.98 6.99
CA THR A 40 8.03 2.18 6.24
C THR A 40 6.55 2.28 5.96
N GLY A 41 5.79 1.23 6.21
CA GLY A 41 4.37 1.16 5.96
C GLY A 41 3.70 0.08 6.78
N MET A 42 2.59 -0.42 6.27
CA MET A 42 1.82 -1.49 6.90
C MET A 42 1.73 -2.67 5.93
N ASP A 43 1.92 -3.88 6.44
CA ASP A 43 1.76 -5.09 5.64
C ASP A 43 0.40 -5.72 5.93
N LEU A 44 -0.29 -6.10 4.86
CA LEU A 44 -1.62 -6.69 4.89
C LEU A 44 -1.57 -8.03 4.15
N ALA A 45 -1.79 -9.13 4.88
CA ALA A 45 -1.74 -10.47 4.31
C ALA A 45 -3.01 -10.73 3.50
N VAL A 46 -2.85 -10.81 2.19
CA VAL A 46 -3.95 -11.11 1.25
C VAL A 46 -3.45 -12.11 0.22
N PRO A 47 -4.33 -13.00 -0.28
CA PRO A 47 -3.94 -13.94 -1.33
C PRO A 47 -3.50 -13.21 -2.60
N THR A 48 -2.55 -13.81 -3.32
CA THR A 48 -2.12 -13.30 -4.63
C THR A 48 -3.34 -13.13 -5.56
N GLY A 49 -3.39 -12.01 -6.27
CA GLY A 49 -4.51 -11.70 -7.16
C GLY A 49 -5.64 -10.92 -6.51
N THR A 50 -5.51 -10.55 -5.23
CA THR A 50 -6.51 -9.70 -4.57
C THR A 50 -6.50 -8.31 -5.23
N PRO A 51 -7.67 -7.76 -5.61
CA PRO A 51 -7.73 -6.40 -6.16
C PRO A 51 -7.24 -5.37 -5.16
N ILE A 52 -6.31 -4.52 -5.59
CA ILE A 52 -5.78 -3.41 -4.81
C ILE A 52 -6.44 -2.13 -5.32
N ARG A 53 -7.01 -1.35 -4.40
CA ARG A 53 -7.79 -0.16 -4.71
C ARG A 53 -7.08 1.10 -4.28
N ALA A 54 -7.25 2.16 -5.07
CA ALA A 54 -6.71 3.49 -4.74
C ALA A 54 -7.35 4.00 -3.44
N ALA A 55 -6.52 4.46 -2.51
CA ALA A 55 -6.99 4.94 -1.20
C ALA A 55 -7.74 6.26 -1.28
N LEU A 56 -7.38 7.12 -2.22
CA LEU A 56 -7.99 8.43 -2.48
C LEU A 56 -7.92 8.74 -3.96
N PRO A 57 -8.69 9.74 -4.44
CA PRO A 57 -8.51 10.22 -5.81
C PRO A 57 -7.13 10.82 -6.01
N GLY A 58 -6.58 10.69 -7.20
CA GLY A 58 -5.28 11.27 -7.52
C GLY A 58 -4.77 10.85 -8.88
N THR A 59 -3.47 11.09 -9.08
CA THR A 59 -2.78 10.76 -10.33
C THR A 59 -1.66 9.77 -10.05
N VAL A 60 -1.57 8.72 -10.85
CA VAL A 60 -0.49 7.74 -10.75
C VAL A 60 0.83 8.39 -11.15
N THR A 61 1.80 8.39 -10.25
CA THR A 61 3.12 8.99 -10.48
C THR A 61 4.21 7.96 -10.70
N VAL A 62 4.03 6.73 -10.19
CA VAL A 62 4.96 5.62 -10.36
C VAL A 62 4.15 4.35 -10.63
N SER A 63 4.57 3.56 -11.61
CA SER A 63 3.98 2.26 -11.92
C SER A 63 5.05 1.43 -12.62
N THR A 64 5.83 0.67 -11.82
CA THR A 64 7.05 0.02 -12.31
C THR A 64 7.46 -1.15 -11.43
N TYR A 65 8.58 -1.78 -11.78
CA TYR A 65 9.18 -2.88 -11.02
C TYR A 65 10.45 -2.40 -10.32
N ASN A 66 10.51 -2.60 -9.00
CA ASN A 66 11.68 -2.30 -8.19
C ASN A 66 12.33 -3.62 -7.74
N ARG A 67 13.44 -3.96 -8.36
CA ARG A 67 14.18 -5.20 -8.08
C ARG A 67 14.78 -5.17 -6.68
N GLY A 68 14.53 -6.20 -5.88
CA GLY A 68 15.11 -6.33 -4.55
C GLY A 68 14.44 -5.48 -3.46
N GLY A 69 13.34 -4.79 -3.79
CA GLY A 69 12.58 -3.98 -2.86
C GLY A 69 11.08 -4.21 -2.99
N TYR A 70 10.35 -3.18 -3.44
CA TYR A 70 8.89 -3.23 -3.54
C TYR A 70 8.34 -4.21 -4.60
N GLY A 71 9.17 -4.71 -5.51
CA GLY A 71 8.69 -5.48 -6.65
C GLY A 71 7.85 -4.61 -7.59
N TYR A 72 6.75 -5.15 -8.10
CA TYR A 72 5.79 -4.31 -8.82
C TYR A 72 5.10 -3.40 -7.83
N TYR A 73 5.24 -2.10 -8.02
CA TYR A 73 4.61 -1.14 -7.13
C TYR A 73 4.07 0.07 -7.88
N ILE A 74 3.10 0.71 -7.25
CA ILE A 74 2.43 1.88 -7.79
C ILE A 74 2.35 2.96 -6.72
N MET A 75 2.52 4.22 -7.11
CA MET A 75 2.31 5.37 -6.24
C MET A 75 1.29 6.30 -6.85
N ILE A 76 0.49 6.90 -5.97
CA ILE A 76 -0.54 7.88 -6.35
C ILE A 76 -0.28 9.16 -5.57
N ASP A 77 -0.27 10.29 -6.30
CA ASP A 77 -0.24 11.63 -5.71
C ASP A 77 -1.68 12.12 -5.56
N HIS A 78 -2.08 12.40 -4.33
CA HIS A 78 -3.44 12.85 -3.99
C HIS A 78 -3.55 14.37 -3.87
N GLY A 79 -2.44 15.10 -4.06
CA GLY A 79 -2.38 16.53 -3.85
C GLY A 79 -2.04 16.91 -2.42
N ASN A 80 -1.71 18.18 -2.20
CA ASN A 80 -1.36 18.76 -0.89
C ASN A 80 -0.24 18.01 -0.16
N GLY A 81 0.68 17.37 -0.90
CA GLY A 81 1.80 16.63 -0.34
C GLY A 81 1.45 15.21 0.10
N LEU A 82 0.22 14.75 -0.08
CA LEU A 82 -0.22 13.42 0.32
C LEU A 82 -0.05 12.43 -0.83
N SER A 83 0.61 11.32 -0.57
CA SER A 83 0.76 10.22 -1.54
C SER A 83 0.64 8.87 -0.86
N THR A 84 0.31 7.84 -1.64
CA THR A 84 0.22 6.45 -1.18
C THR A 84 1.03 5.54 -2.09
N LEU A 85 1.54 4.45 -1.52
CA LEU A 85 2.33 3.45 -2.22
C LEU A 85 1.76 2.06 -1.95
N TYR A 86 1.70 1.25 -2.99
CA TYR A 86 1.16 -0.12 -2.98
C TYR A 86 2.21 -1.05 -3.57
N GLY A 87 2.85 -1.86 -2.72
CA GLY A 87 4.00 -2.68 -3.10
C GLY A 87 3.73 -4.18 -3.12
N HIS A 88 4.66 -4.92 -3.71
CA HIS A 88 4.68 -6.37 -3.87
C HIS A 88 3.52 -6.91 -4.72
N CYS A 89 3.04 -6.09 -5.65
CA CYS A 89 1.94 -6.48 -6.55
C CYS A 89 2.39 -7.59 -7.51
N SER A 90 1.44 -8.39 -7.98
CA SER A 90 1.68 -9.36 -9.06
C SER A 90 1.48 -8.73 -10.44
N GLN A 91 0.59 -7.72 -10.53
CA GLN A 91 0.27 -7.05 -11.78
C GLN A 91 -0.14 -5.61 -11.49
N LEU A 92 0.35 -4.68 -12.31
CA LEU A 92 -0.05 -3.28 -12.27
C LEU A 92 -1.08 -3.03 -13.37
N LEU A 93 -2.23 -2.43 -13.01
CA LEU A 93 -3.34 -2.20 -13.91
C LEU A 93 -3.48 -0.73 -14.31
N ALA A 94 -2.84 0.18 -13.58
CA ALA A 94 -2.85 1.61 -13.88
C ALA A 94 -1.44 2.06 -14.23
N SER A 95 -1.32 2.90 -15.24
CA SER A 95 -0.04 3.44 -15.71
C SER A 95 0.15 4.88 -15.25
N VAL A 96 1.40 5.35 -15.30
CA VAL A 96 1.76 6.73 -14.94
C VAL A 96 0.93 7.72 -15.75
N GLY A 97 0.40 8.73 -15.07
CA GLY A 97 -0.43 9.78 -15.68
C GLY A 97 -1.92 9.52 -15.59
N ARG A 98 -2.34 8.29 -15.26
CA ARG A 98 -3.77 7.99 -15.12
C ARG A 98 -4.34 8.68 -13.89
N THR A 99 -5.48 9.34 -14.04
CA THR A 99 -6.28 9.87 -12.96
C THR A 99 -7.20 8.76 -12.43
N VAL A 100 -7.20 8.55 -11.12
CA VAL A 100 -8.01 7.51 -10.46
C VAL A 100 -8.92 8.13 -9.41
N LYS A 101 -9.99 7.41 -9.09
CA LYS A 101 -10.91 7.74 -7.97
C LYS A 101 -10.64 6.78 -6.82
N ALA A 102 -11.01 7.20 -5.60
CA ALA A 102 -10.99 6.30 -4.45
C ALA A 102 -11.77 5.03 -4.77
N GLY A 103 -11.18 3.88 -4.51
CA GLY A 103 -11.82 2.59 -4.78
C GLY A 103 -11.57 2.01 -6.16
N ASP A 104 -10.98 2.76 -7.10
CA ASP A 104 -10.59 2.19 -8.39
C ASP A 104 -9.56 1.08 -8.20
N VAL A 105 -9.73 -0.03 -8.92
CA VAL A 105 -8.74 -1.12 -8.89
C VAL A 105 -7.55 -0.70 -9.73
N ILE A 106 -6.38 -0.64 -9.09
CA ILE A 106 -5.14 -0.14 -9.71
C ILE A 106 -4.09 -1.22 -9.91
N ALA A 107 -4.21 -2.34 -9.19
CA ALA A 107 -3.24 -3.43 -9.23
C ALA A 107 -3.86 -4.71 -8.66
N LEU A 108 -3.15 -5.81 -8.81
CA LEU A 108 -3.45 -7.07 -8.13
C LEU A 108 -2.30 -7.40 -7.18
N SER A 109 -2.63 -7.89 -5.99
CA SER A 109 -1.64 -8.23 -4.97
C SER A 109 -0.77 -9.41 -5.38
N GLY A 110 0.38 -9.55 -4.72
CA GLY A 110 1.30 -10.65 -5.00
C GLY A 110 2.35 -10.79 -3.92
N SER A 111 3.53 -11.22 -4.35
CA SER A 111 4.69 -11.41 -3.48
C SER A 111 5.99 -11.10 -4.23
N THR A 112 5.95 -10.13 -5.14
CA THR A 112 7.12 -9.73 -5.94
C THR A 112 8.06 -8.84 -5.15
N GLY A 113 9.31 -8.78 -5.61
CA GLY A 113 10.35 -8.04 -4.93
C GLY A 113 10.82 -8.76 -3.66
N ARG A 114 11.21 -8.00 -2.64
CA ARG A 114 11.68 -8.56 -1.38
C ARG A 114 10.50 -8.92 -0.48
N SER A 115 9.96 -10.12 -0.68
CA SER A 115 8.77 -10.60 0.02
C SER A 115 8.92 -12.08 0.34
N THR A 116 8.47 -12.48 1.52
CA THR A 116 8.50 -13.87 1.99
C THR A 116 7.16 -14.58 1.83
N GLY A 117 6.13 -13.89 1.37
CA GLY A 117 4.81 -14.46 1.16
C GLY A 117 3.83 -13.42 0.66
N PRO A 118 2.65 -13.85 0.17
CA PRO A 118 1.66 -12.93 -0.39
C PRO A 118 1.20 -11.89 0.63
N HIS A 119 1.36 -10.61 0.29
CA HIS A 119 0.87 -9.50 1.10
C HIS A 119 0.91 -8.21 0.30
N LEU A 120 0.17 -7.21 0.74
CA LEU A 120 0.28 -5.84 0.28
C LEU A 120 1.13 -5.04 1.26
N HIS A 121 2.14 -4.33 0.75
CA HIS A 121 2.84 -3.30 1.52
C HIS A 121 2.22 -1.96 1.16
N PHE A 122 1.63 -1.29 2.14
CA PHE A 122 0.91 -0.04 1.95
C PHE A 122 1.58 1.08 2.74
N GLU A 123 1.89 2.20 2.05
CA GLU A 123 2.48 3.38 2.67
C GLU A 123 1.60 4.59 2.46
N VAL A 124 1.57 5.46 3.46
CA VAL A 124 1.04 6.82 3.36
C VAL A 124 2.18 7.79 3.64
N ARG A 125 2.41 8.72 2.73
CA ARG A 125 3.47 9.73 2.85
C ARG A 125 2.88 11.13 2.82
N VAL A 126 3.36 11.96 3.74
CA VAL A 126 3.01 13.38 3.82
C VAL A 126 4.27 14.19 3.59
N ASN A 127 4.30 14.99 2.52
CA ASN A 127 5.48 15.75 2.10
C ASN A 127 6.74 14.89 1.99
N GLY A 128 6.58 13.68 1.43
CA GLY A 128 7.66 12.73 1.26
C GLY A 128 8.01 11.91 2.50
N GLN A 129 7.45 12.23 3.65
CA GLN A 129 7.71 11.51 4.90
C GLN A 129 6.67 10.42 5.11
N ARG A 130 7.14 9.23 5.44
CA ARG A 130 6.28 8.09 5.72
C ARG A 130 5.59 8.26 7.06
N THR A 131 4.28 7.99 7.09
CA THR A 131 3.44 8.13 8.27
C THR A 131 2.73 6.80 8.55
N ASN A 132 2.07 6.69 9.70
CA ASN A 132 1.36 5.47 10.07
C ASN A 132 0.07 5.34 9.22
N PRO A 133 -0.03 4.36 8.30
CA PRO A 133 -1.22 4.19 7.46
C PRO A 133 -2.50 3.95 8.26
N ARG A 134 -2.39 3.33 9.44
CA ARG A 134 -3.57 3.05 10.29
C ARG A 134 -4.34 4.32 10.64
N SER A 135 -3.65 5.45 10.76
CA SER A 135 -4.28 6.74 11.12
C SER A 135 -5.20 7.27 10.02
N TYR A 136 -5.11 6.75 8.81
CA TYR A 136 -5.89 7.22 7.64
C TYR A 136 -6.98 6.24 7.22
N LEU A 137 -6.83 4.97 7.54
CA LEU A 137 -7.77 3.93 7.09
C LEU A 137 -9.10 3.99 7.84
N PRO A 138 -10.21 3.69 7.16
CA PRO A 138 -11.55 3.73 7.76
C PRO A 138 -11.79 2.67 8.84
#